data_a3d4bc821565ec1032055988034f61c2
#
_entry.id   a3d4bc821565ec1032055988034f61c2
#
_cell.length_a   1.000
_cell.length_b   1.000
_cell.length_c   1.000
_cell.angle_alpha   90.00
_cell.angle_beta   90.00
_cell.angle_gamma   90.00
#
_symmetry.space_group_name_H-M   'P 1'
#
loop_
_entity.id
_entity.type
_entity.pdbx_description
1 polymer ?
#
loop_
_entity_poly.entity_id
_entity_poly.type
_entity_poly.pdbx_seq_one_letter_code
_entity_poly.pdbx_strand_id
1 'polypeptide(L)'
;MNELFGGCSGFFRCQPSEIGKEQRLMYIAIRTDDGRNIGKISFYCNTLQVSRQAFYDYLERKGKPWKYQPLADAMLKIHDEDEENADYGRVRMYQALKYRKEVGKLDGITIPCEATVRSVMEQINLIHRPKRKPNGITKADREARKSDDLLKRDFTADAPLKKCVTDITEIKAKDGKLYVSAIFDCYDLLPVGLAMADHMRAELCCETLKHANLRLPEIRGAIVHSDRGSQYTSAAYRAVIQKYGIVQSMNRAGERCHDNARCESIWTRMKEELFYHRDRKTEHYKMEELKFMVWRYFMSYWSNCRICSAIGGIPPAVKRRRFYSALTIAA
;
A
#
# COMPACT_ATOMS: atom_id res chain seq x y z
N MET A 1 -6.29 32.92 -17.88
CA MET A 1 -7.27 32.49 -18.91
C MET A 1 -7.00 33.02 -20.32
N ASN A 2 -6.07 33.95 -20.50
CA ASN A 2 -5.69 34.49 -21.83
C ASN A 2 -4.53 33.77 -22.53
N GLU A 3 -3.84 32.84 -21.88
CA GLU A 3 -2.67 32.18 -22.48
C GLU A 3 -3.00 30.89 -23.24
N LEU A 4 -4.20 30.32 -23.05
CA LEU A 4 -4.64 29.11 -23.77
C LEU A 4 -5.27 29.37 -25.15
N PHE A 5 -5.58 30.62 -25.48
CA PHE A 5 -6.18 31.03 -26.76
C PHE A 5 -5.44 32.20 -27.40
N GLY A 6 -4.14 32.07 -27.54
CA GLY A 6 -3.35 32.97 -28.35
C GLY A 6 -3.87 33.01 -29.78
N GLY A 7 -4.66 34.03 -30.09
CA GLY A 7 -5.08 34.43 -31.43
C GLY A 7 -5.98 33.43 -32.17
N CYS A 8 -7.14 33.87 -32.65
CA CYS A 8 -8.12 33.14 -33.46
C CYS A 8 -7.56 32.42 -34.72
N SER A 9 -6.28 32.57 -35.03
CA SER A 9 -5.62 31.96 -36.20
C SER A 9 -5.13 30.49 -35.97
N GLY A 10 -4.97 30.05 -34.73
CA GLY A 10 -4.47 28.70 -34.44
C GLY A 10 -5.52 27.59 -34.56
N PHE A 11 -6.78 27.88 -34.29
CA PHE A 11 -7.86 26.88 -34.31
C PHE A 11 -8.24 26.39 -35.72
N PHE A 12 -7.96 27.18 -36.75
CA PHE A 12 -8.24 26.82 -38.14
C PHE A 12 -7.12 26.02 -38.83
N ARG A 13 -6.00 25.79 -38.18
CA ARG A 13 -4.87 25.01 -38.74
C ARG A 13 -4.85 23.54 -38.30
N CYS A 14 -5.62 23.14 -37.26
CA CYS A 14 -5.72 21.76 -36.80
C CYS A 14 -7.00 21.12 -37.34
N GLN A 15 -6.92 19.84 -37.72
CA GLN A 15 -8.13 19.08 -38.06
C GLN A 15 -8.99 18.92 -36.79
N PRO A 16 -10.35 18.93 -36.91
CA PRO A 16 -11.25 18.73 -35.75
C PRO A 16 -10.98 17.45 -34.96
N SER A 17 -10.45 16.39 -35.61
CA SER A 17 -10.06 15.13 -34.99
C SER A 17 -8.86 15.24 -34.04
N GLU A 18 -8.01 16.26 -34.21
CA GLU A 18 -6.82 16.49 -33.34
C GLU A 18 -7.18 17.24 -32.04
N ILE A 19 -8.39 17.81 -31.99
CA ILE A 19 -8.87 18.59 -30.85
C ILE A 19 -9.83 17.72 -30.01
N GLY A 20 -9.61 17.66 -28.71
CA GLY A 20 -10.48 16.90 -27.80
C GLY A 20 -11.94 17.36 -27.89
N LYS A 21 -12.90 16.42 -27.79
CA LYS A 21 -14.34 16.69 -27.90
C LYS A 21 -14.80 17.81 -26.95
N GLU A 22 -14.32 17.83 -25.74
CA GLU A 22 -14.64 18.81 -24.69
C GLU A 22 -14.17 20.24 -25.11
N GLN A 23 -12.96 20.35 -25.64
CA GLN A 23 -12.42 21.62 -26.15
C GLN A 23 -13.22 22.17 -27.34
N ARG A 24 -13.68 21.28 -28.23
CA ARG A 24 -14.56 21.65 -29.36
C ARG A 24 -15.90 22.19 -28.86
N LEU A 25 -16.51 21.54 -27.87
CA LEU A 25 -17.78 21.96 -27.25
C LEU A 25 -17.62 23.30 -26.51
N MET A 26 -16.53 23.46 -25.79
CA MET A 26 -16.19 24.73 -25.10
C MET A 26 -16.02 25.88 -26.10
N TYR A 27 -15.34 25.63 -27.23
CA TYR A 27 -15.20 26.65 -28.29
C TYR A 27 -16.56 27.05 -28.87
N ILE A 28 -17.47 26.09 -29.14
CA ILE A 28 -18.82 26.37 -29.60
C ILE A 28 -19.57 27.23 -28.57
N ALA A 29 -19.48 26.91 -27.29
CA ALA A 29 -20.12 27.68 -26.23
C ALA A 29 -19.67 29.14 -26.22
N ILE A 30 -18.37 29.38 -26.32
CA ILE A 30 -17.81 30.74 -26.38
C ILE A 30 -18.32 31.47 -27.62
N ARG A 31 -18.34 30.83 -28.80
CA ARG A 31 -18.74 31.43 -30.06
C ARG A 31 -20.26 31.63 -30.22
N THR A 32 -21.04 30.94 -29.45
CA THR A 32 -22.50 31.03 -29.47
C THR A 32 -23.09 31.66 -28.24
N ASP A 33 -22.26 32.27 -27.39
CA ASP A 33 -22.68 32.86 -26.11
C ASP A 33 -23.53 31.88 -25.29
N ASP A 34 -22.89 30.71 -24.98
CA ASP A 34 -23.54 29.60 -24.30
C ASP A 34 -24.88 29.16 -24.91
N GLY A 35 -24.90 29.13 -26.24
CA GLY A 35 -26.08 28.68 -26.99
C GLY A 35 -27.15 29.74 -27.23
N ARG A 36 -27.00 30.99 -26.77
CA ARG A 36 -27.96 32.09 -27.04
C ARG A 36 -28.03 32.44 -28.52
N ASN A 37 -26.93 32.30 -29.26
CA ASN A 37 -26.86 32.57 -30.69
C ASN A 37 -27.28 31.30 -31.50
N ILE A 38 -28.56 30.92 -31.46
CA ILE A 38 -29.09 29.68 -32.01
C ILE A 38 -28.74 29.49 -33.50
N GLY A 39 -28.78 30.52 -34.34
CA GLY A 39 -28.49 30.45 -35.77
C GLY A 39 -27.05 29.99 -36.13
N LYS A 40 -26.11 30.13 -35.20
CA LYS A 40 -24.72 29.76 -35.41
C LYS A 40 -24.36 28.35 -34.86
N ILE A 41 -25.21 27.77 -34.01
CA ILE A 41 -24.92 26.48 -33.36
C ILE A 41 -24.74 25.38 -34.40
N SER A 42 -25.66 25.26 -35.35
CA SER A 42 -25.57 24.22 -36.38
C SER A 42 -24.30 24.37 -37.24
N PHE A 43 -23.91 25.57 -37.56
CA PHE A 43 -22.67 25.85 -38.31
C PHE A 43 -21.44 25.36 -37.55
N TYR A 44 -21.28 25.77 -36.29
CA TYR A 44 -20.11 25.37 -35.51
C TYR A 44 -20.10 23.88 -35.17
N CYS A 45 -21.26 23.29 -34.86
CA CYS A 45 -21.36 21.86 -34.61
C CYS A 45 -20.95 21.03 -35.84
N ASN A 46 -21.39 21.38 -37.03
CA ASN A 46 -21.01 20.71 -38.28
C ASN A 46 -19.51 20.90 -38.57
N THR A 47 -19.01 22.13 -38.48
CA THR A 47 -17.59 22.45 -38.70
C THR A 47 -16.66 21.68 -37.76
N LEU A 48 -17.03 21.54 -36.49
CA LEU A 48 -16.22 20.87 -35.47
C LEU A 48 -16.59 19.40 -35.29
N GLN A 49 -17.45 18.85 -36.15
CA GLN A 49 -17.83 17.44 -36.15
C GLN A 49 -18.36 16.96 -34.79
N VAL A 50 -19.25 17.72 -34.16
CA VAL A 50 -19.97 17.35 -32.92
C VAL A 50 -21.46 17.46 -33.15
N SER A 51 -22.24 16.59 -32.53
CA SER A 51 -23.71 16.68 -32.64
C SER A 51 -24.25 17.84 -31.83
N ARG A 52 -25.35 18.45 -32.30
CA ARG A 52 -26.06 19.48 -31.53
C ARG A 52 -26.50 18.96 -30.16
N GLN A 53 -26.94 17.70 -30.07
CA GLN A 53 -27.30 17.08 -28.81
C GLN A 53 -26.11 17.10 -27.84
N ALA A 54 -24.93 16.67 -28.29
CA ALA A 54 -23.72 16.69 -27.44
C ALA A 54 -23.37 18.12 -26.95
N PHE A 55 -23.68 19.15 -27.77
CA PHE A 55 -23.48 20.54 -27.35
C PHE A 55 -24.48 20.98 -26.29
N TYR A 56 -25.77 20.66 -26.45
CA TYR A 56 -26.77 20.97 -25.41
C TYR A 56 -26.52 20.18 -24.13
N ASP A 57 -26.14 18.91 -24.21
CA ASP A 57 -25.73 18.11 -23.06
C ASP A 57 -24.50 18.72 -22.35
N TYR A 58 -23.58 19.34 -23.10
CA TYR A 58 -22.45 20.06 -22.55
C TYR A 58 -22.91 21.33 -21.82
N LEU A 59 -23.78 22.14 -22.41
CA LEU A 59 -24.34 23.34 -21.77
C LEU A 59 -25.11 23.01 -20.49
N GLU A 60 -25.88 21.94 -20.51
CA GLU A 60 -26.60 21.48 -19.33
C GLU A 60 -25.68 21.08 -18.17
N ARG A 61 -24.51 20.51 -18.50
CA ARG A 61 -23.49 20.12 -17.53
C ARG A 61 -22.59 21.28 -17.11
N LYS A 62 -22.45 22.28 -17.97
CA LYS A 62 -21.61 23.47 -17.72
C LYS A 62 -22.11 24.20 -16.47
N GLY A 63 -21.22 24.40 -15.52
CA GLY A 63 -21.54 25.06 -14.25
C GLY A 63 -22.18 24.16 -13.18
N LYS A 64 -22.53 22.92 -13.50
CA LYS A 64 -22.90 21.96 -12.45
C LYS A 64 -21.62 21.44 -11.77
N PRO A 65 -21.64 21.29 -10.44
CA PRO A 65 -20.50 20.68 -9.75
C PRO A 65 -20.28 19.25 -10.28
N TRP A 66 -19.02 18.86 -10.40
CA TRP A 66 -18.69 17.53 -10.88
C TRP A 66 -19.32 16.46 -9.96
N LYS A 67 -20.08 15.54 -10.56
CA LYS A 67 -20.81 14.47 -9.85
C LYS A 67 -19.96 13.71 -8.83
N TYR A 68 -18.67 13.55 -9.15
CA TYR A 68 -17.73 12.81 -8.31
C TYR A 68 -16.86 13.70 -7.42
N GLN A 69 -17.13 15.02 -7.32
CA GLN A 69 -16.37 15.94 -6.48
C GLN A 69 -16.29 15.46 -5.01
N PRO A 70 -17.39 15.05 -4.34
CA PRO A 70 -17.30 14.55 -2.97
C PRO A 70 -16.44 13.28 -2.84
N LEU A 71 -16.46 12.42 -3.86
CA LEU A 71 -15.63 11.22 -3.89
C LEU A 71 -14.14 11.57 -4.10
N ALA A 72 -13.86 12.54 -4.99
CA ALA A 72 -12.50 13.05 -5.23
C ALA A 72 -11.92 13.69 -3.96
N ASP A 73 -12.69 14.52 -3.27
CA ASP A 73 -12.27 15.15 -2.01
C ASP A 73 -11.97 14.10 -0.92
N ALA A 74 -12.80 13.05 -0.84
CA ALA A 74 -12.55 11.93 0.07
C ALA A 74 -11.25 11.17 -0.28
N MET A 75 -10.95 10.97 -1.57
CA MET A 75 -9.70 10.34 -2.01
C MET A 75 -8.47 11.20 -1.70
N LEU A 76 -8.54 12.50 -1.94
CA LEU A 76 -7.46 13.45 -1.59
C LEU A 76 -7.23 13.44 -0.09
N LYS A 77 -8.29 13.46 0.73
CA LYS A 77 -8.17 13.38 2.17
C LYS A 77 -7.48 12.09 2.63
N ILE A 78 -7.84 10.93 2.05
CA ILE A 78 -7.18 9.66 2.36
C ILE A 78 -5.71 9.70 1.96
N HIS A 79 -5.40 10.26 0.79
CA HIS A 79 -4.03 10.42 0.28
C HIS A 79 -3.17 11.27 1.23
N ASP A 80 -3.71 12.39 1.73
CA ASP A 80 -2.98 13.39 2.50
C ASP A 80 -2.89 13.06 4.00
N GLU A 81 -3.63 12.05 4.49
CA GLU A 81 -3.58 11.65 5.91
C GLU A 81 -2.24 11.03 6.31
N ASP A 82 -1.55 10.39 5.38
CA ASP A 82 -0.22 9.82 5.62
C ASP A 82 0.56 9.78 4.29
N GLU A 83 1.85 10.08 4.36
CA GLU A 83 2.69 10.14 3.14
C GLU A 83 2.76 8.78 2.40
N GLU A 84 2.67 7.66 3.11
CA GLU A 84 2.65 6.34 2.51
C GLU A 84 1.35 6.02 1.77
N ASN A 85 0.26 6.76 2.02
CA ASN A 85 -1.00 6.62 1.28
C ASN A 85 -0.88 7.07 -0.19
N ALA A 86 0.12 7.88 -0.54
CA ALA A 86 0.42 8.24 -1.93
C ALA A 86 0.71 7.02 -2.82
N ASP A 87 1.07 5.88 -2.23
CA ASP A 87 1.28 4.61 -2.93
C ASP A 87 0.00 3.78 -3.13
N TYR A 88 -1.16 4.33 -2.78
CA TYR A 88 -2.42 3.62 -3.00
C TYR A 88 -2.78 3.59 -4.48
N GLY A 89 -2.63 2.42 -5.10
CA GLY A 89 -3.24 2.14 -6.40
C GLY A 89 -4.77 1.95 -6.27
N ARG A 90 -5.46 1.83 -7.42
CA ARG A 90 -6.93 1.75 -7.52
C ARG A 90 -7.59 0.78 -6.51
N VAL A 91 -7.05 -0.43 -6.38
CA VAL A 91 -7.63 -1.47 -5.51
C VAL A 91 -7.57 -1.03 -4.06
N ARG A 92 -6.41 -0.52 -3.61
CA ARG A 92 -6.22 -0.10 -2.22
C ARG A 92 -7.02 1.16 -1.91
N MET A 93 -7.09 2.12 -2.82
CA MET A 93 -7.95 3.30 -2.68
C MET A 93 -9.44 2.92 -2.58
N TYR A 94 -9.91 2.02 -3.45
CA TYR A 94 -11.28 1.50 -3.38
C TYR A 94 -11.57 0.82 -2.03
N GLN A 95 -10.65 -0.01 -1.54
CA GLN A 95 -10.77 -0.66 -0.24
C GLN A 95 -10.76 0.35 0.91
N ALA A 96 -9.90 1.37 0.83
CA ALA A 96 -9.84 2.46 1.81
C ALA A 96 -11.17 3.21 1.91
N LEU A 97 -11.75 3.58 0.76
CA LEU A 97 -13.06 4.23 0.71
C LEU A 97 -14.15 3.36 1.34
N LYS A 98 -14.20 2.06 1.01
CA LYS A 98 -15.15 1.11 1.61
C LYS A 98 -14.99 1.01 3.12
N TYR A 99 -13.76 0.84 3.58
CA TYR A 99 -13.47 0.78 5.01
C TYR A 99 -13.86 2.08 5.72
N ARG A 100 -13.55 3.26 5.14
CA ARG A 100 -13.93 4.56 5.72
C ARG A 100 -15.44 4.75 5.81
N LYS A 101 -16.18 4.27 4.81
CA LYS A 101 -17.63 4.29 4.83
C LYS A 101 -18.19 3.36 5.91
N GLU A 102 -17.65 2.15 6.04
CA GLU A 102 -18.04 1.19 7.08
C GLU A 102 -17.88 1.76 8.50
N VAL A 103 -16.82 2.52 8.75
CA VAL A 103 -16.55 3.13 10.06
C VAL A 103 -17.17 4.53 10.24
N GLY A 104 -18.11 4.93 9.37
CA GLY A 104 -18.84 6.20 9.48
C GLY A 104 -18.02 7.46 9.21
N LYS A 105 -16.91 7.36 8.45
CA LYS A 105 -16.06 8.51 8.09
C LYS A 105 -16.40 9.13 6.73
N LEU A 106 -17.31 8.53 5.98
CA LEU A 106 -17.72 8.98 4.65
C LEU A 106 -19.26 8.92 4.51
N ASP A 107 -19.95 9.58 5.44
CA ASP A 107 -21.41 9.67 5.41
C ASP A 107 -21.88 10.46 4.19
N GLY A 108 -23.00 10.04 3.59
CA GLY A 108 -23.58 10.69 2.41
C GLY A 108 -22.83 10.41 1.09
N ILE A 109 -21.64 9.82 1.09
CA ILE A 109 -20.88 9.50 -0.13
C ILE A 109 -21.20 8.09 -0.62
N THR A 110 -21.68 7.99 -1.86
CA THR A 110 -21.83 6.69 -2.54
C THR A 110 -20.51 6.24 -3.12
N ILE A 111 -20.02 5.07 -2.70
CA ILE A 111 -18.80 4.48 -3.26
C ILE A 111 -19.18 3.69 -4.52
N PRO A 112 -18.78 4.13 -5.72
CA PRO A 112 -19.08 3.45 -6.98
C PRO A 112 -18.20 2.20 -7.13
N CYS A 113 -18.30 1.52 -8.28
CA CYS A 113 -17.42 0.37 -8.57
C CYS A 113 -15.95 0.81 -8.72
N GLU A 114 -15.03 -0.16 -8.59
CA GLU A 114 -13.58 0.06 -8.67
C GLU A 114 -13.12 0.76 -9.95
N ALA A 115 -13.78 0.47 -11.09
CA ALA A 115 -13.47 1.10 -12.37
C ALA A 115 -13.75 2.61 -12.35
N THR A 116 -14.86 3.03 -11.74
CA THR A 116 -15.20 4.46 -11.58
C THR A 116 -14.22 5.13 -10.61
N VAL A 117 -13.85 4.45 -9.50
CA VAL A 117 -12.82 4.96 -8.57
C VAL A 117 -11.53 5.22 -9.31
N ARG A 118 -11.09 4.28 -10.16
CA ARG A 118 -9.90 4.47 -11.02
C ARG A 118 -10.03 5.70 -11.93
N SER A 119 -11.17 5.86 -12.62
CA SER A 119 -11.40 7.01 -13.52
C SER A 119 -11.34 8.35 -12.76
N VAL A 120 -11.88 8.40 -11.54
CA VAL A 120 -11.79 9.59 -10.69
C VAL A 120 -10.33 9.84 -10.27
N MET A 121 -9.58 8.81 -9.86
CA MET A 121 -8.15 8.93 -9.54
C MET A 121 -7.34 9.47 -10.72
N GLU A 122 -7.65 9.02 -11.96
CA GLU A 122 -7.01 9.54 -13.17
C GLU A 122 -7.27 11.03 -13.38
N GLN A 123 -8.51 11.48 -13.16
CA GLN A 123 -8.89 12.88 -13.34
C GLN A 123 -8.27 13.82 -12.30
N ILE A 124 -8.01 13.33 -11.09
CA ILE A 124 -7.36 14.11 -10.02
C ILE A 124 -5.86 13.84 -9.88
N ASN A 125 -5.24 13.16 -10.86
CA ASN A 125 -3.81 12.82 -10.90
C ASN A 125 -3.29 12.01 -9.70
N LEU A 126 -4.12 11.16 -9.09
CA LEU A 126 -3.72 10.25 -8.01
C LEU A 126 -3.21 8.89 -8.50
N ILE A 127 -2.92 8.72 -9.79
CA ILE A 127 -2.43 7.45 -10.31
C ILE A 127 -0.94 7.30 -10.02
N HIS A 128 -0.63 6.38 -9.10
CA HIS A 128 0.73 5.97 -8.85
C HIS A 128 1.23 4.98 -9.93
N ARG A 129 2.41 5.25 -10.50
CA ARG A 129 3.13 4.34 -11.40
C ARG A 129 4.32 3.74 -10.65
N PRO A 130 4.30 2.44 -10.31
CA PRO A 130 5.38 1.83 -9.55
C PRO A 130 6.69 1.85 -10.35
N LYS A 131 7.79 2.25 -9.71
CA LYS A 131 9.14 2.16 -10.28
C LYS A 131 9.62 0.70 -10.25
N ARG A 132 10.35 0.24 -11.29
CA ARG A 132 10.93 -1.12 -11.35
C ARG A 132 12.05 -1.28 -10.33
N LYS A 133 12.15 -2.49 -9.73
CA LYS A 133 13.15 -2.88 -8.74
C LYS A 133 14.44 -3.37 -9.34
N PRO A 134 15.59 -3.20 -8.67
CA PRO A 134 16.79 -4.04 -8.86
C PRO A 134 16.61 -5.40 -8.17
N ASN A 135 17.14 -6.48 -8.78
CA ASN A 135 17.11 -7.84 -8.24
C ASN A 135 18.22 -8.05 -7.21
N GLY A 136 17.90 -8.68 -6.05
CA GLY A 136 18.86 -9.07 -5.02
C GLY A 136 19.04 -10.60 -4.92
N ILE A 137 20.24 -11.08 -4.49
CA ILE A 137 20.59 -12.51 -4.37
C ILE A 137 21.11 -12.78 -2.95
N THR A 138 20.53 -13.78 -2.26
CA THR A 138 20.97 -14.25 -0.92
C THR A 138 21.56 -15.67 -1.00
N LYS A 139 22.61 -15.99 -0.18
CA LYS A 139 23.25 -17.31 -0.09
C LYS A 139 22.94 -17.97 1.26
N ALA A 140 22.65 -19.27 1.27
CA ALA A 140 22.30 -20.07 2.46
C ALA A 140 23.46 -20.96 2.93
N ASP A 141 23.54 -21.20 4.25
CA ASP A 141 24.49 -22.13 4.91
C ASP A 141 23.93 -23.56 4.95
N ARG A 142 24.79 -24.56 4.69
CA ARG A 142 24.41 -25.96 4.41
C ARG A 142 24.48 -26.92 5.60
N GLU A 143 25.21 -26.62 6.69
CA GLU A 143 25.61 -27.62 7.70
C GLU A 143 24.92 -27.54 9.09
N ALA A 144 24.11 -26.52 9.38
CA ALA A 144 23.54 -26.34 10.70
C ALA A 144 22.33 -27.28 10.99
N ARG A 145 22.15 -27.67 12.28
CA ARG A 145 21.02 -28.47 12.75
C ARG A 145 19.68 -27.72 12.56
N LYS A 146 18.70 -28.34 11.97
CA LYS A 146 17.52 -27.69 11.37
C LYS A 146 16.23 -28.23 11.97
N SER A 147 15.23 -27.34 12.17
CA SER A 147 13.85 -27.69 12.51
C SER A 147 13.05 -28.06 11.25
N ASP A 148 11.96 -28.80 11.43
CA ASP A 148 11.08 -29.20 10.34
C ASP A 148 10.28 -28.02 9.79
N ASP A 149 9.86 -28.11 8.51
CA ASP A 149 8.92 -27.18 7.90
C ASP A 149 7.48 -27.55 8.30
N LEU A 150 6.96 -26.86 9.29
CA LEU A 150 5.58 -27.06 9.79
C LEU A 150 4.55 -26.27 9.00
N LEU A 151 4.96 -25.20 8.28
CA LEU A 151 4.05 -24.38 7.50
C LEU A 151 3.74 -24.98 6.13
N LYS A 152 4.69 -25.67 5.50
CA LYS A 152 4.51 -26.27 4.16
C LYS A 152 3.95 -25.25 3.13
N ARG A 153 4.41 -23.99 3.18
CA ARG A 153 3.95 -22.85 2.37
C ARG A 153 2.49 -22.43 2.66
N ASP A 154 1.82 -22.99 3.65
CA ASP A 154 0.51 -22.53 4.10
C ASP A 154 0.67 -21.42 5.14
N PHE A 155 0.67 -20.16 4.66
CA PHE A 155 0.70 -18.96 5.49
C PHE A 155 -0.71 -18.47 5.89
N THR A 156 -1.73 -19.30 5.78
CA THR A 156 -3.06 -18.96 6.27
C THR A 156 -3.19 -19.32 7.74
N ALA A 157 -3.89 -18.50 8.50
CA ALA A 157 -4.21 -18.74 9.90
C ALA A 157 -5.68 -18.35 10.16
N ASP A 158 -6.35 -19.13 10.97
CA ASP A 158 -7.75 -18.92 11.38
C ASP A 158 -7.89 -18.02 12.61
N ALA A 159 -6.77 -17.84 13.35
CA ALA A 159 -6.72 -17.03 14.56
C ALA A 159 -5.35 -16.31 14.69
N PRO A 160 -5.31 -15.20 15.44
CA PRO A 160 -4.06 -14.53 15.77
C PRO A 160 -3.08 -15.44 16.51
N LEU A 161 -1.78 -15.23 16.28
CA LEU A 161 -0.68 -15.90 16.97
C LEU A 161 -0.63 -17.44 16.82
N LYS A 162 -1.31 -18.01 15.83
CA LYS A 162 -1.17 -19.44 15.49
C LYS A 162 0.08 -19.69 14.65
N LYS A 163 0.27 -18.90 13.61
CA LYS A 163 1.39 -18.97 12.68
C LYS A 163 1.99 -17.59 12.52
N CYS A 164 3.28 -17.48 12.70
CA CYS A 164 4.05 -16.26 12.49
C CYS A 164 5.23 -16.55 11.54
N VAL A 165 5.67 -15.53 10.82
CA VAL A 165 6.88 -15.57 9.98
C VAL A 165 7.88 -14.55 10.49
N THR A 166 9.16 -14.89 10.43
CA THR A 166 10.26 -14.00 10.82
C THR A 166 11.35 -13.97 9.77
N ASP A 167 12.00 -12.84 9.63
CA ASP A 167 13.11 -12.64 8.71
C ASP A 167 13.92 -11.40 9.09
N ILE A 168 15.12 -11.26 8.52
CA ILE A 168 15.97 -10.10 8.66
C ILE A 168 16.11 -9.41 7.30
N THR A 169 16.01 -8.09 7.28
CA THR A 169 16.36 -7.30 6.11
C THR A 169 17.48 -6.31 6.41
N GLU A 170 18.33 -6.05 5.40
CA GLU A 170 19.41 -5.05 5.46
C GLU A 170 18.95 -3.75 4.77
N ILE A 171 19.31 -2.62 5.37
CA ILE A 171 19.17 -1.28 4.82
C ILE A 171 20.53 -0.58 4.94
N LYS A 172 21.07 -0.08 3.83
CA LYS A 172 22.29 0.73 3.85
C LYS A 172 22.00 2.09 4.48
N ALA A 173 22.81 2.51 5.43
CA ALA A 173 22.77 3.82 6.06
C ALA A 173 24.01 4.63 5.68
N LYS A 174 24.01 5.94 5.99
CA LYS A 174 25.16 6.83 5.81
C LYS A 174 26.37 6.40 6.62
N ASP A 175 26.14 5.87 7.81
CA ASP A 175 27.12 5.52 8.83
C ASP A 175 27.24 4.00 9.01
N GLY A 176 26.75 3.19 8.09
CA GLY A 176 26.90 1.74 8.13
C GLY A 176 25.72 0.98 7.52
N LYS A 177 25.36 -0.14 8.16
CA LYS A 177 24.24 -0.99 7.75
C LYS A 177 23.29 -1.20 8.89
N LEU A 178 22.01 -0.94 8.66
CA LEU A 178 20.94 -1.25 9.60
C LEU A 178 20.36 -2.63 9.26
N TYR A 179 20.31 -3.52 10.23
CA TYR A 179 19.63 -4.80 10.15
C TYR A 179 18.32 -4.71 10.93
N VAL A 180 17.24 -5.07 10.28
CA VAL A 180 15.89 -5.05 10.84
C VAL A 180 15.36 -6.47 10.90
N SER A 181 15.06 -6.96 12.10
CA SER A 181 14.41 -8.25 12.33
C SER A 181 13.00 -8.03 12.82
N ALA A 182 12.03 -8.73 12.24
CA ALA A 182 10.64 -8.66 12.69
C ALA A 182 9.96 -10.03 12.66
N ILE A 183 8.90 -10.14 13.46
CA ILE A 183 7.97 -11.27 13.46
C ILE A 183 6.61 -10.73 13.05
N PHE A 184 6.00 -11.30 12.02
CA PHE A 184 4.68 -10.94 11.53
C PHE A 184 3.69 -12.07 11.73
N ASP A 185 2.52 -11.76 12.22
CA ASP A 185 1.42 -12.73 12.36
C ASP A 185 0.82 -13.02 10.97
N CYS A 186 0.65 -14.29 10.64
CA CYS A 186 0.07 -14.70 9.36
C CYS A 186 -1.43 -14.42 9.26
N TYR A 187 -2.14 -14.31 10.40
CA TYR A 187 -3.58 -14.03 10.44
C TYR A 187 -3.92 -12.62 9.97
N ASP A 188 -3.24 -11.62 10.50
CA ASP A 188 -3.57 -10.20 10.28
C ASP A 188 -2.41 -9.35 9.77
N LEU A 189 -1.22 -9.92 9.62
CA LEU A 189 0.02 -9.24 9.20
C LEU A 189 0.53 -8.19 10.21
N LEU A 190 0.08 -8.26 11.46
CA LEU A 190 0.58 -7.36 12.50
C LEU A 190 2.03 -7.70 12.85
N PRO A 191 2.94 -6.70 12.94
CA PRO A 191 4.27 -6.93 13.49
C PRO A 191 4.16 -7.17 14.99
N VAL A 192 4.39 -8.40 15.42
CA VAL A 192 4.31 -8.79 16.83
C VAL A 192 5.62 -8.57 17.57
N GLY A 193 6.76 -8.62 16.86
CA GLY A 193 8.08 -8.30 17.36
C GLY A 193 8.87 -7.51 16.32
N LEU A 194 9.68 -6.55 16.75
CA LEU A 194 10.56 -5.74 15.92
C LEU A 194 11.82 -5.38 16.71
N ALA A 195 12.99 -5.66 16.16
CA ALA A 195 14.28 -5.23 16.69
C ALA A 195 15.20 -4.75 15.56
N MET A 196 16.12 -3.86 15.87
CA MET A 196 17.02 -3.24 14.90
C MET A 196 18.42 -3.07 15.49
N ALA A 197 19.45 -3.43 14.71
CA ALA A 197 20.85 -3.35 15.14
C ALA A 197 21.78 -3.00 13.96
N ASP A 198 23.04 -2.71 14.27
CA ASP A 198 24.13 -2.52 13.31
C ASP A 198 24.78 -3.85 12.86
N HIS A 199 24.27 -4.97 13.37
CA HIS A 199 24.78 -6.31 13.10
C HIS A 199 23.67 -7.33 12.88
N MET A 200 23.97 -8.39 12.11
CA MET A 200 23.05 -9.48 11.81
C MET A 200 23.42 -10.75 12.62
N ARG A 201 23.62 -10.62 13.93
CA ARG A 201 23.91 -11.77 14.81
C ARG A 201 22.62 -12.34 15.41
N ALA A 202 22.73 -13.51 16.06
CA ALA A 202 21.62 -14.21 16.71
C ALA A 202 20.93 -13.36 17.80
N GLU A 203 21.66 -12.46 18.43
CA GLU A 203 21.15 -11.53 19.45
C GLU A 203 20.01 -10.68 18.91
N LEU A 204 20.10 -10.21 17.66
CA LEU A 204 19.05 -9.42 17.02
C LEU A 204 17.72 -10.21 16.95
N CYS A 205 17.78 -11.49 16.55
CA CYS A 205 16.59 -12.35 16.50
C CYS A 205 16.07 -12.68 17.90
N CYS A 206 16.97 -12.85 18.89
CA CYS A 206 16.58 -13.04 20.28
C CYS A 206 15.85 -11.83 20.84
N GLU A 207 16.33 -10.61 20.56
CA GLU A 207 15.67 -9.38 20.97
C GLU A 207 14.28 -9.24 20.30
N THR A 208 14.16 -9.63 19.03
CA THR A 208 12.85 -9.63 18.34
C THR A 208 11.85 -10.54 19.04
N LEU A 209 12.26 -11.75 19.48
CA LEU A 209 11.43 -12.67 20.27
C LEU A 209 11.09 -12.10 21.65
N LYS A 210 12.04 -11.44 22.34
CA LYS A 210 11.80 -10.80 23.63
C LYS A 210 10.74 -9.69 23.50
N HIS A 211 10.87 -8.84 22.47
CA HIS A 211 9.89 -7.79 22.18
C HIS A 211 8.51 -8.37 21.86
N ALA A 212 8.45 -9.46 21.08
CA ALA A 212 7.20 -10.14 20.80
C ALA A 212 6.53 -10.67 22.06
N ASN A 213 7.26 -11.38 22.92
CA ASN A 213 6.72 -11.93 24.17
C ASN A 213 6.35 -10.83 25.19
N LEU A 214 7.08 -9.71 25.23
CA LEU A 214 6.76 -8.59 26.11
C LEU A 214 5.43 -7.92 25.71
N ARG A 215 5.20 -7.76 24.41
CA ARG A 215 3.99 -7.11 23.88
C ARG A 215 2.78 -8.03 23.86
N LEU A 216 2.99 -9.32 23.59
CA LEU A 216 1.96 -10.34 23.37
C LEU A 216 2.43 -11.64 24.03
N PRO A 217 2.28 -11.78 25.36
CA PRO A 217 2.67 -13.01 26.07
C PRO A 217 1.94 -14.27 25.55
N GLU A 218 0.79 -14.08 24.89
CA GLU A 218 -0.01 -15.12 24.25
C GLU A 218 0.68 -15.75 23.02
N ILE A 219 1.85 -15.25 22.63
CA ILE A 219 2.68 -15.88 21.57
C ILE A 219 3.17 -17.29 21.94
N ARG A 220 3.03 -17.67 23.21
CA ARG A 220 3.27 -19.06 23.67
C ARG A 220 2.43 -20.06 22.85
N GLY A 221 3.09 -21.08 22.32
CA GLY A 221 2.47 -22.08 21.45
C GLY A 221 2.39 -21.69 19.97
N ALA A 222 2.70 -20.43 19.61
CA ALA A 222 2.75 -20.01 18.22
C ALA A 222 3.84 -20.73 17.44
N ILE A 223 3.57 -21.06 16.18
CA ILE A 223 4.59 -21.52 15.24
C ILE A 223 5.28 -20.27 14.67
N VAL A 224 6.58 -20.13 14.89
CA VAL A 224 7.41 -19.07 14.28
C VAL A 224 8.31 -19.69 13.23
N HIS A 225 8.05 -19.32 11.97
CA HIS A 225 8.74 -19.85 10.80
C HIS A 225 9.81 -18.87 10.30
N SER A 226 11.01 -19.39 10.03
CA SER A 226 12.16 -18.64 9.53
C SER A 226 12.82 -19.35 8.35
N ASP A 227 13.74 -18.65 7.70
CA ASP A 227 14.74 -19.31 6.86
C ASP A 227 15.73 -20.13 7.71
N ARG A 228 16.79 -20.68 7.05
CA ARG A 228 17.82 -21.49 7.68
C ARG A 228 19.09 -20.70 8.01
N GLY A 229 18.97 -19.40 8.19
CA GLY A 229 20.08 -18.55 8.58
C GLY A 229 20.73 -18.99 9.90
N SER A 230 22.04 -18.77 10.03
CA SER A 230 22.81 -19.15 11.23
C SER A 230 22.25 -18.51 12.51
N GLN A 231 21.59 -17.37 12.40
CA GLN A 231 20.94 -16.67 13.49
C GLN A 231 19.84 -17.53 14.14
N TYR A 232 19.00 -18.16 13.30
CA TYR A 232 17.84 -18.96 13.73
C TYR A 232 18.23 -20.37 14.15
N THR A 233 19.41 -20.88 13.71
CA THR A 233 19.94 -22.19 14.11
C THR A 233 20.85 -22.13 15.33
N SER A 234 21.13 -20.93 15.85
CA SER A 234 22.01 -20.73 17.02
C SER A 234 21.43 -21.32 18.31
N ALA A 235 22.32 -21.73 19.23
CA ALA A 235 21.91 -22.19 20.56
C ALA A 235 21.16 -21.11 21.36
N ALA A 236 21.61 -19.85 21.25
CA ALA A 236 20.97 -18.71 21.91
C ALA A 236 19.52 -18.52 21.46
N TYR A 237 19.26 -18.56 20.14
CA TYR A 237 17.90 -18.41 19.62
C TYR A 237 17.00 -19.56 20.07
N ARG A 238 17.48 -20.82 20.01
CA ARG A 238 16.72 -21.99 20.51
C ARG A 238 16.38 -21.89 21.99
N ALA A 239 17.31 -21.40 22.82
CA ALA A 239 17.04 -21.20 24.25
C ALA A 239 15.92 -20.21 24.47
N VAL A 240 15.87 -19.10 23.72
CA VAL A 240 14.80 -18.08 23.81
C VAL A 240 13.46 -18.65 23.30
N ILE A 241 13.43 -19.37 22.20
CA ILE A 241 12.25 -20.10 21.67
C ILE A 241 11.69 -21.01 22.76
N GLN A 242 12.53 -21.83 23.37
CA GLN A 242 12.12 -22.77 24.43
C GLN A 242 11.61 -22.02 25.68
N LYS A 243 12.32 -20.96 26.10
CA LYS A 243 11.92 -20.14 27.27
C LYS A 243 10.51 -19.59 27.11
N TYR A 244 10.13 -19.12 25.93
CA TYR A 244 8.82 -18.53 25.68
C TYR A 244 7.78 -19.57 25.22
N GLY A 245 8.15 -20.83 25.10
CA GLY A 245 7.25 -21.93 24.68
C GLY A 245 6.76 -21.76 23.25
N ILE A 246 7.59 -21.21 22.38
CA ILE A 246 7.30 -21.01 20.95
C ILE A 246 7.71 -22.27 20.18
N VAL A 247 7.01 -22.59 19.11
CA VAL A 247 7.32 -23.72 18.22
C VAL A 247 8.15 -23.21 17.03
N GLN A 248 9.39 -23.66 16.89
CA GLN A 248 10.24 -23.28 15.79
C GLN A 248 9.89 -24.09 14.53
N SER A 249 9.78 -23.40 13.39
CA SER A 249 9.64 -23.99 12.06
C SER A 249 10.66 -23.37 11.12
N MET A 250 11.19 -24.13 10.15
CA MET A 250 12.19 -23.67 9.20
C MET A 250 11.92 -24.19 7.80
N ASN A 251 12.38 -23.46 6.80
CA ASN A 251 12.34 -23.87 5.39
C ASN A 251 12.95 -25.26 5.17
N ARG A 252 12.52 -26.00 4.14
CA ARG A 252 13.08 -27.31 3.79
C ARG A 252 14.54 -27.20 3.28
N ALA A 253 15.28 -28.31 3.41
CA ALA A 253 16.64 -28.39 2.89
C ALA A 253 16.65 -28.38 1.35
N GLY A 254 17.47 -27.52 0.75
CA GLY A 254 17.69 -27.49 -0.70
C GLY A 254 16.62 -26.80 -1.54
N GLU A 255 15.53 -26.32 -0.95
CA GLU A 255 14.51 -25.56 -1.66
C GLU A 255 14.85 -24.05 -1.74
N ARG A 256 14.36 -23.40 -2.81
CA ARG A 256 14.64 -21.99 -3.11
C ARG A 256 13.88 -21.07 -2.15
N CYS A 257 14.29 -19.80 -2.08
CA CYS A 257 13.83 -18.71 -1.19
C CYS A 257 12.29 -18.48 -1.09
N HIS A 258 11.46 -19.19 -1.80
CA HIS A 258 10.01 -19.02 -1.78
C HIS A 258 9.28 -19.49 -0.50
N ASP A 259 9.98 -20.18 0.38
CA ASP A 259 9.38 -20.75 1.61
C ASP A 259 9.14 -19.67 2.69
N ASN A 260 9.72 -18.45 2.55
CA ASN A 260 9.43 -17.29 3.40
C ASN A 260 8.83 -16.10 2.60
N ALA A 261 8.13 -16.40 1.50
CA ALA A 261 7.59 -15.38 0.59
C ALA A 261 6.70 -14.32 1.26
N ARG A 262 6.06 -14.68 2.37
CA ARG A 262 5.23 -13.74 3.16
C ARG A 262 6.08 -12.60 3.73
N CYS A 263 7.18 -12.91 4.41
CA CYS A 263 8.11 -11.93 4.95
C CYS A 263 8.79 -11.11 3.86
N GLU A 264 9.29 -11.77 2.81
CA GLU A 264 9.90 -11.10 1.66
C GLU A 264 8.96 -10.07 1.02
N SER A 265 7.68 -10.42 0.89
CA SER A 265 6.67 -9.49 0.39
C SER A 265 6.48 -8.27 1.29
N ILE A 266 6.52 -8.44 2.62
CA ILE A 266 6.37 -7.33 3.58
C ILE A 266 7.60 -6.41 3.52
N TRP A 267 8.83 -6.96 3.50
CA TRP A 267 10.06 -6.18 3.35
C TRP A 267 10.12 -5.39 2.05
N THR A 268 9.67 -6.03 0.98
CA THR A 268 9.55 -5.40 -0.32
C THR A 268 8.64 -4.18 -0.26
N ARG A 269 7.44 -4.33 0.32
CA ARG A 269 6.47 -3.23 0.48
C ARG A 269 7.03 -2.11 1.34
N MET A 270 7.66 -2.43 2.44
CA MET A 270 8.30 -1.45 3.30
C MET A 270 9.35 -0.64 2.53
N LYS A 271 10.25 -1.31 1.80
CA LYS A 271 11.29 -0.63 1.03
C LYS A 271 10.73 0.22 -0.11
N GLU A 272 9.67 -0.25 -0.77
CA GLU A 272 8.97 0.50 -1.81
C GLU A 272 8.32 1.75 -1.24
N GLU A 273 7.44 1.58 -0.27
CA GLU A 273 6.60 2.64 0.27
C GLU A 273 7.41 3.65 1.10
N LEU A 274 8.43 3.21 1.83
CA LEU A 274 9.23 4.08 2.69
C LEU A 274 10.38 4.79 1.95
N PHE A 275 10.99 4.14 0.96
CA PHE A 275 12.21 4.64 0.31
C PHE A 275 12.05 4.84 -1.19
N TYR A 276 11.78 3.78 -1.96
CA TYR A 276 11.96 3.82 -3.41
C TYR A 276 10.96 4.73 -4.12
N HIS A 277 9.70 4.72 -3.71
CA HIS A 277 8.68 5.56 -4.33
C HIS A 277 8.84 7.04 -4.00
N ARG A 278 9.62 7.38 -2.97
CA ARG A 278 9.92 8.75 -2.54
C ARG A 278 11.29 9.24 -2.94
N ASP A 279 11.99 8.48 -3.80
CA ASP A 279 13.38 8.77 -4.18
C ASP A 279 14.32 8.98 -2.97
N ARG A 280 14.00 8.38 -1.81
CA ARG A 280 14.82 8.44 -0.62
C ARG A 280 16.00 7.49 -0.76
N LYS A 281 17.18 8.03 -0.95
CA LYS A 281 18.42 7.26 -0.92
C LYS A 281 18.80 7.01 0.53
N THR A 282 18.73 5.76 0.97
CA THR A 282 18.95 5.39 2.39
C THR A 282 20.33 5.76 2.88
N GLU A 283 21.34 5.80 2.01
CA GLU A 283 22.71 6.23 2.28
C GLU A 283 22.84 7.72 2.67
N HIS A 284 21.78 8.51 2.54
CA HIS A 284 21.76 9.90 3.01
C HIS A 284 21.33 10.04 4.48
N TYR A 285 20.74 8.99 5.06
CA TYR A 285 20.22 8.98 6.42
C TYR A 285 21.16 8.23 7.37
N LYS A 286 21.32 8.73 8.59
CA LYS A 286 22.01 8.00 9.67
C LYS A 286 21.15 6.80 10.11
N MET A 287 21.80 5.82 10.71
CA MET A 287 21.14 4.60 11.20
C MET A 287 19.99 4.91 12.16
N GLU A 288 20.15 5.88 13.07
CA GLU A 288 19.10 6.26 14.01
C GLU A 288 17.87 6.88 13.33
N GLU A 289 18.07 7.65 12.27
CA GLU A 289 16.96 8.19 11.48
C GLU A 289 16.21 7.06 10.77
N LEU A 290 16.94 6.10 10.18
CA LEU A 290 16.33 4.92 9.55
C LEU A 290 15.60 4.03 10.57
N LYS A 291 16.13 3.86 11.78
CA LYS A 291 15.44 3.14 12.87
C LYS A 291 14.11 3.79 13.19
N PHE A 292 14.08 5.11 13.35
CA PHE A 292 12.83 5.84 13.59
C PHE A 292 11.83 5.69 12.45
N MET A 293 12.27 5.84 11.20
CA MET A 293 11.41 5.71 10.00
C MET A 293 10.80 4.30 9.91
N VAL A 294 11.61 3.25 10.09
CA VAL A 294 11.15 1.84 10.06
C VAL A 294 10.20 1.55 11.22
N TRP A 295 10.53 2.06 12.43
CA TRP A 295 9.67 1.89 13.60
C TRP A 295 8.30 2.56 13.38
N ARG A 296 8.27 3.83 12.95
CA ARG A 296 7.03 4.55 12.62
C ARG A 296 6.23 3.79 11.58
N TYR A 297 6.91 3.31 10.52
CA TYR A 297 6.25 2.57 9.44
C TYR A 297 5.53 1.33 9.96
N PHE A 298 6.19 0.47 10.74
CA PHE A 298 5.57 -0.78 11.19
C PHE A 298 4.64 -0.59 12.39
N MET A 299 5.05 0.19 13.38
CA MET A 299 4.33 0.26 14.65
C MET A 299 3.16 1.25 14.62
N SER A 300 3.22 2.26 13.75
CA SER A 300 2.14 3.23 13.58
C SER A 300 1.39 3.00 12.27
N TYR A 301 2.00 3.31 11.14
CA TYR A 301 1.33 3.31 9.84
C TYR A 301 0.85 1.92 9.40
N TRP A 302 1.76 0.96 9.28
CA TRP A 302 1.42 -0.42 8.85
C TRP A 302 0.33 -1.03 9.71
N SER A 303 0.48 -0.91 11.03
CA SER A 303 -0.43 -1.55 12.00
C SER A 303 -1.81 -0.91 12.01
N ASN A 304 -1.91 0.42 11.98
CA ASN A 304 -3.17 1.12 12.29
C ASN A 304 -3.81 1.84 11.10
N CYS A 305 -3.05 2.18 10.08
CA CYS A 305 -3.52 3.03 8.98
C CYS A 305 -3.53 2.30 7.63
N ARG A 306 -2.49 1.50 7.35
CA ARG A 306 -2.28 0.90 6.04
C ARG A 306 -3.38 -0.10 5.66
N ILE A 307 -4.01 0.13 4.53
CA ILE A 307 -4.98 -0.81 3.94
C ILE A 307 -4.24 -2.02 3.36
N CYS A 308 -4.48 -3.21 3.90
CA CYS A 308 -3.84 -4.45 3.50
C CYS A 308 -4.83 -5.35 2.75
N SER A 309 -4.72 -5.40 1.40
CA SER A 309 -5.63 -6.20 0.55
C SER A 309 -5.63 -7.69 0.91
N ALA A 310 -4.49 -8.24 1.32
CA ALA A 310 -4.35 -9.65 1.69
C ALA A 310 -5.18 -10.08 2.91
N ILE A 311 -5.68 -9.13 3.70
CA ILE A 311 -6.47 -9.38 4.91
C ILE A 311 -7.86 -8.74 4.84
N GLY A 312 -8.38 -8.54 3.65
CA GLY A 312 -9.74 -8.02 3.43
C GLY A 312 -9.83 -6.50 3.26
N GLY A 313 -8.70 -5.79 3.00
CA GLY A 313 -8.70 -4.37 2.71
C GLY A 313 -8.91 -3.48 3.93
N ILE A 314 -8.43 -3.92 5.07
CA ILE A 314 -8.47 -3.19 6.35
C ILE A 314 -7.07 -3.15 6.99
N PRO A 315 -6.84 -2.24 7.97
CA PRO A 315 -5.59 -2.24 8.72
C PRO A 315 -5.40 -3.49 9.59
N PRO A 316 -4.16 -3.97 9.79
CA PRO A 316 -3.83 -5.14 10.61
C PRO A 316 -4.45 -5.13 12.02
N ALA A 317 -4.29 -4.04 12.76
CA ALA A 317 -4.83 -3.91 14.11
C ALA A 317 -6.37 -3.93 14.14
N VAL A 318 -7.03 -3.47 13.08
CA VAL A 318 -8.49 -3.55 12.96
C VAL A 318 -8.93 -5.01 12.83
N LYS A 319 -8.25 -5.78 11.97
CA LYS A 319 -8.54 -7.21 11.83
C LYS A 319 -8.38 -7.95 13.16
N ARG A 320 -7.32 -7.67 13.91
CA ARG A 320 -7.08 -8.25 15.23
C ARG A 320 -8.19 -7.91 16.23
N ARG A 321 -8.55 -6.64 16.33
CA ARG A 321 -9.66 -6.20 17.21
C ARG A 321 -10.98 -6.86 16.86
N ARG A 322 -11.32 -6.98 15.58
CA ARG A 322 -12.55 -7.66 15.13
C ARG A 322 -12.60 -9.12 15.58
N PHE A 323 -11.46 -9.82 15.51
CA PHE A 323 -11.38 -11.20 15.98
C PHE A 323 -11.72 -11.30 17.47
N TYR A 324 -11.06 -10.52 18.32
CA TYR A 324 -11.30 -10.57 19.77
C TYR A 324 -12.70 -10.07 20.15
N SER A 325 -13.23 -9.06 19.49
CA SER A 325 -14.60 -8.60 19.72
C SER A 325 -15.63 -9.69 19.37
N ALA A 326 -15.42 -10.44 18.29
CA ALA A 326 -16.30 -11.55 17.93
C ALA A 326 -16.28 -12.67 18.95
N LEU A 327 -15.12 -12.98 19.54
CA LEU A 327 -15.01 -13.98 20.64
C LEU A 327 -15.76 -13.52 21.90
N THR A 328 -15.66 -12.22 22.24
CA THR A 328 -16.35 -11.67 23.43
C THR A 328 -17.87 -11.70 23.28
N ILE A 329 -18.39 -11.57 22.06
CA ILE A 329 -19.85 -11.63 21.81
C ILE A 329 -20.34 -13.09 21.82
N ALA A 330 -19.48 -14.04 21.48
CA ALA A 330 -19.83 -15.47 21.41
C ALA A 330 -19.67 -16.21 22.74
N ALA A 331 -19.06 -15.61 23.75
CA ALA A 331 -18.88 -16.12 25.12
C ALA A 331 -19.96 -15.58 26.06
#